data_ace5ac303b4ebc14741680ef12ffbc5e
#
_entry.id   ace5ac303b4ebc14741680ef12ffbc5e
#
_cell.length_a   1.000
_cell.length_b   1.000
_cell.length_c   1.000
_cell.angle_alpha   90.00
_cell.angle_beta   90.00
_cell.angle_gamma   90.00
#
_symmetry.space_group_name_H-M   'P 1'
#
loop_
_entity.id
_entity.type
_entity.pdbx_description
1 polymer ?
#
loop_
_entity_poly.entity_id
_entity_poly.type
_entity_poly.pdbx_seq_one_letter_code
_entity_poly.pdbx_strand_id
1 'polypeptide(L)'
;MVTNYCQNITNTYQGYITGIPVSYSSEKDIDDIVDILNYNDVRSEDAELLKDALIFGVGYEILWVDEGGQQRFKRLDPREVIPVYSNTLDEELLYVIRYYTEQTINQEAESYIVEVYDSNKVTKYRSNLGFTTFNLLEEVPYFYNQVPITVFNLNRDNVSCFDSIMSLQDAYNNLLSAEIDDFDAFADAYLILKGVVADSEDLANMKRNRVLLMDAEDSAEYLTKNISDTQIQNML
;
A
#
# COMPACT_ATOMS: atom_id res chain seq x y z
N MET A 1 -3.70 -15.83 -8.75
CA MET A 1 -2.93 -15.83 -7.49
C MET A 1 -2.15 -14.51 -7.43
N VAL A 2 -2.14 -13.80 -6.31
CA VAL A 2 -1.39 -12.53 -6.20
C VAL A 2 -0.36 -12.67 -5.10
N THR A 3 0.92 -12.49 -5.44
CA THR A 3 2.01 -12.43 -4.48
C THR A 3 2.32 -10.96 -4.22
N ASN A 4 2.58 -10.57 -2.97
CA ASN A 4 2.87 -9.19 -2.59
C ASN A 4 4.26 -9.09 -1.96
N TYR A 5 5.30 -9.05 -2.79
CA TYR A 5 6.67 -8.86 -2.32
C TYR A 5 6.91 -7.46 -1.77
N CYS A 6 6.20 -6.43 -2.27
CA CYS A 6 6.28 -5.07 -1.75
C CYS A 6 5.93 -5.02 -0.26
N GLN A 7 4.87 -5.73 0.14
CA GLN A 7 4.49 -5.85 1.56
C GLN A 7 5.56 -6.59 2.38
N ASN A 8 6.15 -7.66 1.84
CA ASN A 8 7.19 -8.40 2.54
C ASN A 8 8.44 -7.54 2.76
N ILE A 9 8.85 -6.76 1.77
CA ILE A 9 9.95 -5.81 1.88
C ILE A 9 9.66 -4.79 2.97
N THR A 10 8.49 -4.13 2.90
CA THR A 10 8.07 -3.13 3.89
C THR A 10 8.08 -3.69 5.30
N ASN A 11 7.46 -4.86 5.52
CA ASN A 11 7.39 -5.49 6.83
C ASN A 11 8.78 -5.90 7.35
N THR A 12 9.68 -6.34 6.46
CA THR A 12 11.05 -6.71 6.83
C THR A 12 11.84 -5.48 7.29
N TYR A 13 11.78 -4.38 6.55
CA TYR A 13 12.44 -3.13 6.95
C TYR A 13 11.86 -2.57 8.26
N GLN A 14 10.52 -2.52 8.36
CA GLN A 14 9.84 -2.08 9.58
C GLN A 14 10.30 -2.93 10.79
N GLY A 15 10.22 -4.25 10.69
CA GLY A 15 10.61 -5.15 11.76
C GLY A 15 12.10 -5.06 12.13
N TYR A 16 12.98 -4.80 11.16
CA TYR A 16 14.41 -4.64 11.42
C TYR A 16 14.72 -3.32 12.14
N ILE A 17 14.08 -2.22 11.75
CA ILE A 17 14.37 -0.88 12.29
C ILE A 17 13.64 -0.65 13.62
N THR A 18 12.36 -1.02 13.71
CA THR A 18 11.53 -0.76 14.90
C THR A 18 11.32 -1.98 15.81
N GLY A 19 11.95 -3.12 15.49
CA GLY A 19 11.85 -4.34 16.30
C GLY A 19 12.41 -4.17 17.73
N ILE A 20 13.41 -3.31 17.87
CA ILE A 20 13.90 -2.84 19.18
C ILE A 20 13.45 -1.39 19.33
N PRO A 21 12.66 -1.03 20.35
CA PRO A 21 12.23 0.34 20.60
C PRO A 21 13.41 1.30 20.75
N VAL A 22 13.21 2.53 20.28
CA VAL A 22 14.18 3.62 20.50
C VAL A 22 14.30 3.86 22.02
N SER A 23 15.53 3.97 22.52
CA SER A 23 15.82 4.31 23.92
C SER A 23 16.38 5.74 24.00
N TYR A 24 15.91 6.48 24.96
CA TYR A 24 16.35 7.85 25.22
C TYR A 24 17.19 7.90 26.49
N SER A 25 18.32 8.60 26.42
CA SER A 25 19.19 8.81 27.59
C SER A 25 19.76 10.24 27.55
N SER A 26 19.90 10.86 28.72
CA SER A 26 20.44 12.20 28.88
C SER A 26 21.17 12.30 30.21
N GLU A 27 22.12 13.25 30.31
CA GLU A 27 22.74 13.65 31.59
C GLU A 27 21.79 14.50 32.46
N LYS A 28 20.73 15.04 31.86
CA LYS A 28 19.67 15.79 32.54
C LYS A 28 18.46 14.89 32.72
N ASP A 29 17.65 15.26 33.71
CA ASP A 29 16.34 14.63 33.91
C ASP A 29 15.47 14.80 32.66
N ILE A 30 14.94 13.69 32.15
CA ILE A 30 14.05 13.63 30.98
C ILE A 30 12.77 12.82 31.27
N ASP A 31 12.45 12.60 32.55
CA ASP A 31 11.31 11.77 32.96
C ASP A 31 9.99 12.33 32.38
N ASP A 32 9.79 13.66 32.40
CA ASP A 32 8.62 14.30 31.80
C ASP A 32 8.48 14.00 30.29
N ILE A 33 9.61 13.96 29.56
CA ILE A 33 9.60 13.64 28.12
C ILE A 33 9.27 12.16 27.92
N VAL A 34 9.87 11.29 28.72
CA VAL A 34 9.61 9.83 28.65
C VAL A 34 8.15 9.54 28.98
N ASP A 35 7.56 10.25 29.94
CA ASP A 35 6.14 10.13 30.30
C ASP A 35 5.23 10.55 29.13
N ILE A 36 5.55 11.66 28.45
CA ILE A 36 4.81 12.08 27.23
C ILE A 36 4.92 11.03 26.14
N LEU A 37 6.10 10.49 25.88
CA LEU A 37 6.35 9.46 24.88
C LEU A 37 5.55 8.19 25.18
N ASN A 38 5.58 7.73 26.43
CA ASN A 38 4.82 6.56 26.87
C ASN A 38 3.31 6.77 26.82
N TYR A 39 2.84 7.98 27.21
CA TYR A 39 1.42 8.32 27.14
C TYR A 39 0.84 8.27 25.73
N ASN A 40 1.67 8.54 24.72
CA ASN A 40 1.29 8.50 23.30
C ASN A 40 1.60 7.16 22.61
N ASP A 41 2.07 6.13 23.34
CA ASP A 41 2.49 4.85 22.74
C ASP A 41 3.50 5.03 21.60
N VAL A 42 4.57 5.78 21.88
CA VAL A 42 5.59 6.14 20.89
C VAL A 42 6.08 4.95 20.06
N ARG A 43 6.19 3.77 20.70
CA ARG A 43 6.66 2.56 20.02
C ARG A 43 5.76 2.17 18.83
N SER A 44 4.45 2.26 19.03
CA SER A 44 3.47 1.95 17.99
C SER A 44 3.42 3.04 16.93
N GLU A 45 3.42 4.32 17.36
CA GLU A 45 3.39 5.45 16.44
C GLU A 45 4.65 5.51 15.57
N ASP A 46 5.86 5.31 16.12
CA ASP A 46 7.11 5.24 15.36
C ASP A 46 7.11 4.11 14.32
N ALA A 47 6.61 2.93 14.71
CA ALA A 47 6.55 1.79 13.80
C ALA A 47 5.60 2.03 12.62
N GLU A 48 4.44 2.62 12.87
CA GLU A 48 3.47 2.94 11.81
C GLU A 48 3.92 4.16 10.98
N LEU A 49 4.57 5.17 11.58
CA LEU A 49 5.17 6.29 10.87
C LEU A 49 6.27 5.84 9.90
N LEU A 50 7.16 4.95 10.37
CA LEU A 50 8.18 4.35 9.51
C LEU A 50 7.56 3.55 8.36
N LYS A 51 6.50 2.79 8.63
CA LYS A 51 5.79 2.03 7.61
C LYS A 51 5.18 2.94 6.55
N ASP A 52 4.56 4.05 6.95
CA ASP A 52 4.05 5.05 6.03
C ASP A 52 5.18 5.63 5.17
N ALA A 53 6.31 5.99 5.77
CA ALA A 53 7.48 6.46 5.04
C ALA A 53 8.02 5.42 4.04
N LEU A 54 8.07 4.13 4.41
CA LEU A 54 8.48 3.04 3.52
C LEU A 54 7.54 2.85 2.33
N ILE A 55 6.23 3.03 2.53
CA ILE A 55 5.22 2.83 1.49
C ILE A 55 5.11 4.06 0.58
N PHE A 56 5.05 5.26 1.16
CA PHE A 56 4.76 6.49 0.42
C PHE A 56 6.00 7.34 0.11
N GLY A 57 7.17 6.94 0.64
CA GLY A 57 8.40 7.72 0.55
C GLY A 57 8.46 8.86 1.58
N VAL A 58 7.37 9.13 2.28
CA VAL A 58 7.24 10.20 3.27
C VAL A 58 6.26 9.79 4.36
N GLY A 59 6.52 10.18 5.61
CA GLY A 59 5.61 10.07 6.74
C GLY A 59 5.36 11.44 7.35
N TYR A 60 4.23 11.60 8.02
CA TYR A 60 3.84 12.84 8.69
C TYR A 60 3.39 12.55 10.11
N GLU A 61 3.82 13.41 11.02
CA GLU A 61 3.41 13.37 12.42
C GLU A 61 2.90 14.73 12.85
N ILE A 62 1.71 14.77 13.45
CA ILE A 62 1.11 15.99 14.03
C ILE A 62 1.30 16.01 15.54
N LEU A 63 1.58 17.23 16.06
CA LEU A 63 1.60 17.51 17.48
C LEU A 63 0.40 18.39 17.85
N TRP A 64 -0.23 18.09 18.99
CA TRP A 64 -1.27 18.97 19.55
C TRP A 64 -1.34 18.83 21.07
N VAL A 65 -2.08 19.72 21.70
CA VAL A 65 -2.42 19.63 23.13
C VAL A 65 -3.89 19.23 23.24
N ASP A 66 -4.18 18.17 24.00
CA ASP A 66 -5.55 17.73 24.20
C ASP A 66 -6.32 18.60 25.22
N GLU A 67 -7.61 18.34 25.42
CA GLU A 67 -8.46 19.07 26.37
C GLU A 67 -7.98 18.97 27.83
N GLY A 68 -7.23 17.94 28.16
CA GLY A 68 -6.59 17.75 29.47
C GLY A 68 -5.28 18.50 29.64
N GLY A 69 -4.80 19.22 28.60
CA GLY A 69 -3.53 19.93 28.60
C GLY A 69 -2.33 19.01 28.36
N GLN A 70 -2.53 17.76 27.95
CA GLN A 70 -1.46 16.80 27.68
C GLN A 70 -0.94 16.96 26.24
N GLN A 71 0.37 16.93 26.09
CA GLN A 71 1.00 16.92 24.76
C GLN A 71 0.73 15.57 24.06
N ARG A 72 0.18 15.67 22.87
CA ARG A 72 -0.13 14.52 22.03
C ARG A 72 0.64 14.60 20.73
N PHE A 73 0.94 13.42 20.16
CA PHE A 73 1.40 13.30 18.79
C PHE A 73 0.80 12.06 18.14
N LYS A 74 0.65 12.09 16.83
CA LYS A 74 0.13 10.97 16.06
C LYS A 74 0.56 11.08 14.61
N ARG A 75 0.81 9.93 13.98
CA ARG A 75 1.01 9.88 12.54
C ARG A 75 -0.25 10.29 11.78
N LEU A 76 -0.07 10.90 10.62
CA LEU A 76 -1.13 11.21 9.66
C LEU A 76 -0.98 10.33 8.42
N ASP A 77 -2.11 9.96 7.80
CA ASP A 77 -2.09 9.25 6.53
C ASP A 77 -1.48 10.16 5.43
N PRO A 78 -0.38 9.76 4.79
CA PRO A 78 0.28 10.59 3.78
C PRO A 78 -0.63 10.97 2.59
N ARG A 79 -1.69 10.21 2.35
CA ARG A 79 -2.67 10.49 1.27
C ARG A 79 -3.58 11.68 1.58
N GLU A 80 -3.65 12.09 2.84
CA GLU A 80 -4.49 13.19 3.33
C GLU A 80 -3.70 14.49 3.56
N VAL A 81 -2.37 14.50 3.32
CA VAL A 81 -1.49 15.59 3.72
C VAL A 81 -0.75 16.18 2.53
N ILE A 82 -0.78 17.51 2.42
CA ILE A 82 -0.06 18.28 1.40
C ILE A 82 0.80 19.32 2.11
N PRO A 83 2.14 19.13 2.18
CA PRO A 83 3.04 20.15 2.69
C PRO A 83 3.29 21.24 1.64
N VAL A 84 3.36 22.49 2.06
CA VAL A 84 3.63 23.65 1.20
C VAL A 84 4.88 24.37 1.71
N TYR A 85 5.90 24.38 0.88
CA TYR A 85 7.21 24.97 1.18
C TYR A 85 7.37 26.35 0.51
N SER A 86 8.27 27.16 1.07
CA SER A 86 8.69 28.42 0.44
C SER A 86 9.52 28.13 -0.82
N ASN A 87 9.47 29.05 -1.79
CA ASN A 87 10.33 29.01 -2.98
C ASN A 87 11.72 29.61 -2.73
N THR A 88 12.09 29.81 -1.48
CA THR A 88 13.43 30.29 -1.09
C THR A 88 14.43 29.16 -1.00
N LEU A 89 15.72 29.48 -0.95
CA LEU A 89 16.77 28.45 -0.81
C LEU A 89 16.66 27.62 0.47
N ASP A 90 16.01 28.17 1.49
CA ASP A 90 15.86 27.51 2.79
C ASP A 90 14.71 26.47 2.80
N GLU A 91 13.86 26.46 1.74
CA GLU A 91 12.73 25.52 1.58
C GLU A 91 11.89 25.37 2.88
N GLU A 92 11.58 26.50 3.52
CA GLU A 92 10.87 26.53 4.80
C GLU A 92 9.44 26.04 4.63
N LEU A 93 8.97 25.17 5.56
CA LEU A 93 7.59 24.68 5.58
C LEU A 93 6.64 25.80 6.03
N LEU A 94 5.85 26.33 5.10
CA LEU A 94 4.93 27.45 5.34
C LEU A 94 3.59 26.99 5.88
N TYR A 95 3.02 25.97 5.26
CA TYR A 95 1.70 25.42 5.58
C TYR A 95 1.69 23.90 5.40
N VAL A 96 0.78 23.26 6.14
CA VAL A 96 0.36 21.90 5.82
C VAL A 96 -1.14 21.88 5.68
N ILE A 97 -1.63 21.33 4.58
CA ILE A 97 -3.05 21.12 4.32
C ILE A 97 -3.34 19.65 4.57
N ARG A 98 -4.26 19.36 5.48
CA ARG A 98 -4.83 18.03 5.69
C ARG A 98 -6.27 18.03 5.24
N TYR A 99 -6.68 16.98 4.52
CA TYR A 99 -8.08 16.82 4.09
C TYR A 99 -8.54 15.39 4.29
N TYR A 100 -9.77 15.25 4.75
CA TYR A 100 -10.39 13.95 4.98
C TYR A 100 -11.90 14.03 4.79
N THR A 101 -12.54 12.88 4.53
CA THR A 101 -13.98 12.81 4.36
C THR A 101 -14.69 12.86 5.71
N GLU A 102 -15.73 13.70 5.81
CA GLU A 102 -16.62 13.69 6.96
C GLU A 102 -17.60 12.51 6.80
N GLN A 103 -17.36 11.43 7.54
CA GLN A 103 -18.24 10.27 7.54
C GLN A 103 -19.26 10.37 8.67
N THR A 104 -20.55 10.36 8.33
CA THR A 104 -21.65 10.22 9.29
C THR A 104 -22.14 8.78 9.27
N ILE A 105 -22.48 8.23 10.42
CA ILE A 105 -23.04 6.87 10.53
C ILE A 105 -24.27 6.76 9.60
N ASN A 106 -24.22 5.85 8.64
CA ASN A 106 -25.26 5.55 7.64
C ASN A 106 -25.40 6.52 6.45
N GLN A 107 -24.43 7.39 6.17
CA GLN A 107 -24.47 8.24 4.98
C GLN A 107 -23.15 8.13 4.20
N GLU A 108 -23.23 8.24 2.88
CA GLU A 108 -22.04 8.44 2.04
C GLU A 108 -21.41 9.79 2.37
N ALA A 109 -20.08 9.89 2.26
CA ALA A 109 -19.38 11.14 2.51
C ALA A 109 -19.83 12.21 1.51
N GLU A 110 -20.47 13.27 2.00
CA GLU A 110 -20.99 14.38 1.16
C GLU A 110 -20.01 15.56 1.10
N SER A 111 -19.04 15.61 1.98
CA SER A 111 -18.11 16.74 2.11
C SER A 111 -16.74 16.31 2.60
N TYR A 112 -15.74 17.16 2.33
CA TYR A 112 -14.42 17.09 2.93
C TYR A 112 -14.28 18.11 4.05
N ILE A 113 -13.58 17.72 5.11
CA ILE A 113 -12.97 18.65 6.05
C ILE A 113 -11.56 18.95 5.57
N VAL A 114 -11.24 20.23 5.48
CA VAL A 114 -9.91 20.71 5.07
C VAL A 114 -9.35 21.55 6.21
N GLU A 115 -8.22 21.11 6.74
CA GLU A 115 -7.51 21.78 7.82
C GLU A 115 -6.22 22.38 7.26
N VAL A 116 -6.02 23.67 7.48
CA VAL A 116 -4.79 24.40 7.08
C VAL A 116 -4.05 24.79 8.33
N TYR A 117 -2.87 24.21 8.49
CA TYR A 117 -1.97 24.44 9.61
C TYR A 117 -0.90 25.45 9.19
N ASP A 118 -0.84 26.61 9.85
CA ASP A 118 0.25 27.59 9.70
C ASP A 118 1.12 27.63 10.97
N SER A 119 1.96 28.62 11.16
CA SER A 119 2.82 28.76 12.34
C SER A 119 2.07 29.14 13.63
N ASN A 120 0.81 29.59 13.55
CA ASN A 120 0.10 30.22 14.66
C ASN A 120 -1.27 29.59 14.96
N LYS A 121 -1.90 28.99 13.93
CA LYS A 121 -3.26 28.47 14.05
C LYS A 121 -3.53 27.35 13.08
N VAL A 122 -4.60 26.57 13.35
CA VAL A 122 -5.26 25.75 12.36
C VAL A 122 -6.58 26.39 11.95
N THR A 123 -6.82 26.45 10.65
CA THR A 123 -8.08 26.92 10.07
C THR A 123 -8.79 25.75 9.42
N LYS A 124 -10.03 25.47 9.85
CA LYS A 124 -10.83 24.37 9.36
C LYS A 124 -11.93 24.86 8.44
N TYR A 125 -12.03 24.17 7.30
CA TYR A 125 -13.05 24.44 6.28
C TYR A 125 -13.85 23.16 6.00
N ARG A 126 -15.12 23.35 5.65
CA ARG A 126 -15.91 22.31 4.98
C ARG A 126 -15.94 22.59 3.48
N SER A 127 -15.56 21.61 2.67
CA SER A 127 -15.59 21.72 1.22
C SER A 127 -16.56 20.67 0.63
N ASN A 128 -17.15 20.96 -0.54
CA ASN A 128 -17.85 19.96 -1.31
C ASN A 128 -16.87 18.95 -1.94
N LEU A 129 -17.37 17.82 -2.44
CA LEU A 129 -16.54 16.76 -3.03
C LEU A 129 -15.69 17.21 -4.23
N GLY A 130 -16.05 18.30 -4.88
CA GLY A 130 -15.30 18.86 -6.01
C GLY A 130 -14.29 19.95 -5.61
N PHE A 131 -14.10 20.25 -4.34
CA PHE A 131 -13.22 21.33 -3.82
C PHE A 131 -13.47 22.71 -4.47
N THR A 132 -14.72 22.98 -4.86
CA THR A 132 -15.08 24.26 -5.51
C THR A 132 -15.59 25.30 -4.53
N THR A 133 -16.05 24.89 -3.34
CA THR A 133 -16.56 25.77 -2.29
C THR A 133 -15.91 25.42 -0.96
N PHE A 134 -15.51 26.46 -0.22
CA PHE A 134 -14.91 26.32 1.10
C PHE A 134 -15.67 27.20 2.08
N ASN A 135 -16.28 26.57 3.07
CA ASN A 135 -16.98 27.27 4.16
C ASN A 135 -16.12 27.18 5.42
N LEU A 136 -15.75 28.31 5.96
CA LEU A 136 -15.01 28.38 7.22
C LEU A 136 -15.85 27.78 8.35
N LEU A 137 -15.30 26.82 9.10
CA LEU A 137 -15.89 26.21 10.27
C LEU A 137 -15.36 26.86 11.54
N GLU A 138 -14.05 26.81 11.72
CA GLU A 138 -13.41 27.36 12.92
C GLU A 138 -11.97 27.75 12.67
N GLU A 139 -11.43 28.59 13.56
CA GLU A 139 -9.99 28.88 13.67
C GLU A 139 -9.55 28.63 15.12
N VAL A 140 -8.54 27.78 15.28
CA VAL A 140 -8.00 27.46 16.61
C VAL A 140 -6.56 27.89 16.68
N PRO A 141 -6.22 28.90 17.51
CA PRO A 141 -4.83 29.33 17.68
C PRO A 141 -4.04 28.32 18.52
N TYR A 142 -2.74 28.24 18.28
CA TYR A 142 -1.80 27.51 19.11
C TYR A 142 -0.46 28.29 19.26
N PHE A 143 0.39 27.82 20.15
CA PHE A 143 1.57 28.57 20.58
C PHE A 143 2.90 27.91 20.18
N TYR A 144 2.90 27.08 19.15
CA TYR A 144 4.13 26.38 18.71
C TYR A 144 5.09 27.29 17.95
N ASN A 145 4.63 28.41 17.40
CA ASN A 145 5.38 29.34 16.54
C ASN A 145 5.98 28.65 15.29
N GLN A 146 5.49 27.51 14.93
CA GLN A 146 5.85 26.73 13.75
C GLN A 146 4.69 25.80 13.38
N VAL A 147 4.67 25.29 12.16
CA VAL A 147 3.68 24.30 11.74
C VAL A 147 3.83 23.05 12.62
N PRO A 148 2.77 22.60 13.32
CA PRO A 148 2.86 21.49 14.27
C PRO A 148 2.82 20.12 13.58
N ILE A 149 3.32 20.02 12.36
CA ILE A 149 3.39 18.79 11.58
C ILE A 149 4.84 18.61 11.12
N THR A 150 5.43 17.50 11.51
CA THR A 150 6.78 17.11 11.12
C THR A 150 6.72 16.21 9.89
N VAL A 151 7.61 16.46 8.94
CA VAL A 151 7.74 15.68 7.69
C VAL A 151 8.96 14.78 7.80
N PHE A 152 8.75 13.48 7.63
CA PHE A 152 9.80 12.45 7.65
C PHE A 152 10.00 11.89 6.26
N ASN A 153 10.99 12.38 5.54
CA ASN A 153 11.32 11.90 4.21
C ASN A 153 12.14 10.61 4.30
N LEU A 154 11.72 9.55 3.61
CA LEU A 154 12.47 8.30 3.53
C LEU A 154 13.79 8.50 2.75
N ASN A 155 13.71 9.26 1.69
CA ASN A 155 14.82 9.59 0.82
C ASN A 155 14.59 10.97 0.18
N ARG A 156 15.59 11.46 -0.56
CA ARG A 156 15.53 12.79 -1.18
C ARG A 156 14.37 12.95 -2.17
N ASP A 157 14.03 11.87 -2.88
CA ASP A 157 13.06 11.90 -3.98
C ASP A 157 11.64 11.52 -3.51
N ASN A 158 11.45 11.23 -2.22
CA ASN A 158 10.18 10.82 -1.61
C ASN A 158 9.53 9.64 -2.33
N VAL A 159 10.35 8.67 -2.75
CA VAL A 159 9.86 7.43 -3.39
C VAL A 159 9.84 6.27 -2.39
N SER A 160 8.93 5.32 -2.60
CA SER A 160 8.80 4.15 -1.73
C SER A 160 10.04 3.25 -1.77
N CYS A 161 10.23 2.43 -0.73
CA CYS A 161 11.34 1.49 -0.67
C CYS A 161 11.29 0.38 -1.74
N PHE A 162 10.15 0.20 -2.41
CA PHE A 162 9.92 -0.80 -3.45
C PHE A 162 9.55 -0.21 -4.82
N ASP A 163 9.64 1.10 -5.01
CA ASP A 163 9.27 1.78 -6.25
C ASP A 163 9.94 1.14 -7.48
N SER A 164 11.24 0.86 -7.39
CA SER A 164 12.03 0.29 -8.48
C SER A 164 11.63 -1.12 -8.90
N ILE A 165 10.86 -1.84 -8.07
CA ILE A 165 10.46 -3.23 -8.35
C ILE A 165 8.96 -3.38 -8.64
N MET A 166 8.17 -2.30 -8.62
CA MET A 166 6.72 -2.37 -8.85
C MET A 166 6.38 -3.00 -10.19
N SER A 167 7.04 -2.56 -11.27
CA SER A 167 6.81 -3.12 -12.60
C SER A 167 7.17 -4.61 -12.70
N LEU A 168 8.23 -5.04 -11.99
CA LEU A 168 8.61 -6.45 -11.93
C LEU A 168 7.58 -7.27 -11.14
N GLN A 169 7.05 -6.71 -10.05
CA GLN A 169 6.00 -7.34 -9.26
C GLN A 169 4.73 -7.58 -10.09
N ASP A 170 4.33 -6.58 -10.90
CA ASP A 170 3.17 -6.70 -11.77
C ASP A 170 3.40 -7.73 -12.88
N ALA A 171 4.58 -7.70 -13.52
CA ALA A 171 4.96 -8.69 -14.53
C ALA A 171 4.97 -10.12 -13.97
N TYR A 172 5.51 -10.30 -12.76
CA TYR A 172 5.52 -11.59 -12.07
C TYR A 172 4.11 -12.12 -11.77
N ASN A 173 3.22 -11.27 -11.26
CA ASN A 173 1.83 -11.65 -10.99
C ASN A 173 1.07 -12.00 -12.27
N ASN A 174 1.30 -11.26 -13.36
CA ASN A 174 0.71 -11.55 -14.67
C ASN A 174 1.21 -12.89 -15.21
N LEU A 175 2.51 -13.16 -15.10
CA LEU A 175 3.11 -14.43 -15.52
C LEU A 175 2.51 -15.63 -14.76
N LEU A 176 2.44 -15.53 -13.43
CA LEU A 176 1.83 -16.58 -12.60
C LEU A 176 0.36 -16.83 -12.95
N SER A 177 -0.40 -15.76 -13.22
CA SER A 177 -1.79 -15.89 -13.62
C SER A 177 -1.92 -16.58 -14.98
N ALA A 178 -1.10 -16.21 -15.95
CA ALA A 178 -1.08 -16.84 -17.26
C ALA A 178 -0.66 -18.33 -17.19
N GLU A 179 0.31 -18.66 -16.34
CA GLU A 179 0.74 -20.06 -16.14
C GLU A 179 -0.37 -20.92 -15.54
N ILE A 180 -1.14 -20.39 -14.58
CA ILE A 180 -2.31 -21.08 -14.00
C ILE A 180 -3.39 -21.29 -15.08
N ASP A 181 -3.69 -20.26 -15.85
CA ASP A 181 -4.67 -20.35 -16.94
C ASP A 181 -4.25 -21.38 -18.00
N ASP A 182 -2.95 -21.46 -18.31
CA ASP A 182 -2.40 -22.48 -19.21
C ASP A 182 -2.52 -23.90 -18.61
N PHE A 183 -2.27 -24.06 -17.32
CA PHE A 183 -2.48 -25.33 -16.62
C PHE A 183 -3.95 -25.77 -16.64
N ASP A 184 -4.87 -24.86 -16.38
CA ASP A 184 -6.30 -25.13 -16.42
C ASP A 184 -6.76 -25.49 -17.86
N ALA A 185 -6.28 -24.76 -18.85
CA ALA A 185 -6.54 -25.06 -20.27
C ALA A 185 -5.98 -26.43 -20.70
N PHE A 186 -4.79 -26.81 -20.17
CA PHE A 186 -4.22 -28.13 -20.43
C PHE A 186 -4.98 -29.25 -19.72
N ALA A 187 -5.44 -28.99 -18.48
CA ALA A 187 -6.25 -29.97 -17.74
C ALA A 187 -7.58 -30.28 -18.42
N ASP A 188 -8.13 -29.30 -19.13
CA ASP A 188 -9.38 -29.40 -19.92
C ASP A 188 -9.13 -29.75 -21.39
N ALA A 189 -7.88 -30.07 -21.79
CA ALA A 189 -7.55 -30.42 -23.17
C ALA A 189 -8.25 -31.72 -23.60
N TYR A 190 -8.82 -31.73 -24.81
CA TYR A 190 -9.45 -32.90 -25.39
C TYR A 190 -8.38 -33.85 -25.92
N LEU A 191 -8.55 -35.14 -25.56
CA LEU A 191 -7.75 -36.20 -26.16
C LEU A 191 -8.35 -36.58 -27.51
N ILE A 192 -7.59 -36.45 -28.57
CA ILE A 192 -7.95 -36.87 -29.91
C ILE A 192 -7.41 -38.28 -30.13
N LEU A 193 -8.30 -39.23 -30.41
CA LEU A 193 -7.95 -40.59 -30.79
C LEU A 193 -8.22 -40.74 -32.31
N LYS A 194 -7.20 -41.04 -33.09
CA LYS A 194 -7.31 -41.28 -34.54
C LYS A 194 -7.14 -42.75 -34.83
N GLY A 195 -8.08 -43.33 -35.62
CA GLY A 195 -8.03 -44.73 -35.97
C GLY A 195 -8.67 -45.68 -34.94
N VAL A 196 -8.87 -45.23 -33.72
CA VAL A 196 -9.40 -46.06 -32.62
C VAL A 196 -10.92 -46.20 -32.75
N VAL A 197 -11.42 -47.43 -32.83
CA VAL A 197 -12.85 -47.74 -32.72
C VAL A 197 -13.13 -48.14 -31.27
N ALA A 198 -13.60 -47.19 -30.49
CA ALA A 198 -13.90 -47.38 -29.06
C ALA A 198 -15.36 -47.05 -28.77
N ASP A 199 -16.03 -47.88 -28.00
CA ASP A 199 -17.36 -47.56 -27.49
C ASP A 199 -17.31 -46.74 -26.18
N SER A 200 -18.47 -46.38 -25.63
CA SER A 200 -18.56 -45.58 -24.41
C SER A 200 -17.99 -46.30 -23.19
N GLU A 201 -18.01 -47.63 -23.17
CA GLU A 201 -17.50 -48.45 -22.07
C GLU A 201 -15.98 -48.56 -22.15
N ASP A 202 -15.43 -48.68 -23.33
CA ASP A 202 -14.00 -48.68 -23.59
C ASP A 202 -13.37 -47.33 -23.17
N LEU A 203 -13.97 -46.21 -23.55
CA LEU A 203 -13.53 -44.89 -23.15
C LEU A 203 -13.57 -44.68 -21.62
N ALA A 204 -14.64 -45.18 -20.95
CA ALA A 204 -14.74 -45.10 -19.50
C ALA A 204 -13.66 -45.97 -18.81
N ASN A 205 -13.34 -47.16 -19.38
CA ASN A 205 -12.30 -48.04 -18.86
C ASN A 205 -10.88 -47.44 -19.08
N MET A 206 -10.60 -46.86 -20.24
CA MET A 206 -9.36 -46.14 -20.55
C MET A 206 -9.15 -44.99 -19.57
N LYS A 207 -10.17 -44.16 -19.31
CA LYS A 207 -10.12 -43.07 -18.35
C LYS A 207 -9.87 -43.56 -16.92
N ARG A 208 -10.58 -44.62 -16.48
CA ARG A 208 -10.44 -45.17 -15.12
C ARG A 208 -9.07 -45.77 -14.89
N ASN A 209 -8.53 -46.49 -15.86
CA ASN A 209 -7.26 -47.20 -15.76
C ASN A 209 -6.06 -46.33 -16.17
N ARG A 210 -6.29 -45.11 -16.69
CA ARG A 210 -5.26 -44.21 -17.23
C ARG A 210 -4.36 -44.85 -18.29
N VAL A 211 -4.95 -45.73 -19.10
CA VAL A 211 -4.27 -46.49 -20.15
C VAL A 211 -5.01 -46.28 -21.46
N LEU A 212 -4.28 -45.95 -22.53
CA LEU A 212 -4.77 -45.94 -23.89
C LEU A 212 -4.38 -47.27 -24.58
N LEU A 213 -5.38 -48.01 -25.03
CA LEU A 213 -5.17 -49.20 -25.85
C LEU A 213 -5.32 -48.80 -27.31
N MET A 214 -4.27 -48.98 -28.09
CA MET A 214 -4.19 -48.52 -29.47
C MET A 214 -3.49 -49.57 -30.31
N ASP A 215 -3.89 -49.69 -31.57
CA ASP A 215 -3.20 -50.50 -32.57
C ASP A 215 -1.97 -49.80 -33.12
N ALA A 216 -1.10 -50.51 -33.82
CA ALA A 216 0.18 -49.99 -34.29
C ALA A 216 0.06 -48.82 -35.27
N GLU A 217 -1.08 -48.65 -35.93
CA GLU A 217 -1.37 -47.58 -36.88
C GLU A 217 -2.18 -46.42 -36.27
N ASP A 218 -2.62 -46.56 -35.02
CA ASP A 218 -3.41 -45.54 -34.33
C ASP A 218 -2.52 -44.45 -33.74
N SER A 219 -3.12 -43.29 -33.51
CA SER A 219 -2.42 -42.17 -32.82
C SER A 219 -3.32 -41.50 -31.81
N ALA A 220 -2.72 -41.03 -30.73
CA ALA A 220 -3.37 -40.21 -29.73
C ALA A 220 -2.56 -38.93 -29.53
N GLU A 221 -3.24 -37.80 -29.50
CA GLU A 221 -2.64 -36.50 -29.24
C GLU A 221 -3.60 -35.63 -28.43
N TYR A 222 -3.06 -34.77 -27.58
CA TYR A 222 -3.86 -33.74 -26.95
C TYR A 222 -4.07 -32.57 -27.89
N LEU A 223 -5.30 -32.09 -27.98
CA LEU A 223 -5.61 -30.83 -28.67
C LEU A 223 -5.16 -29.68 -27.75
N THR A 224 -3.92 -29.29 -27.90
CA THR A 224 -3.35 -28.15 -27.15
C THR A 224 -3.32 -26.91 -28.04
N LYS A 225 -3.48 -25.76 -27.42
CA LYS A 225 -3.27 -24.47 -28.10
C LYS A 225 -1.75 -24.30 -28.28
N ASN A 226 -1.29 -24.27 -29.54
CA ASN A 226 0.10 -23.91 -29.82
C ASN A 226 0.34 -22.45 -29.46
N ILE A 227 0.98 -22.21 -28.34
CA ILE A 227 1.52 -20.89 -28.01
C ILE A 227 2.78 -20.71 -28.87
N SER A 228 2.75 -19.81 -29.84
CA SER A 228 3.91 -19.57 -30.69
C SER A 228 5.01 -18.85 -29.92
N ASP A 229 6.28 -19.23 -30.12
CA ASP A 229 7.45 -18.56 -29.54
C ASP A 229 7.45 -17.04 -29.80
N THR A 230 6.77 -16.60 -30.86
CA THR A 230 6.57 -15.18 -31.19
C THR A 230 5.73 -14.43 -30.16
N GLN A 231 4.81 -15.09 -29.47
CA GLN A 231 4.01 -14.47 -28.40
C GLN A 231 4.84 -14.27 -27.13
N ILE A 232 5.75 -15.18 -26.83
CA ILE A 232 6.68 -15.08 -25.71
C ILE A 232 7.71 -13.96 -25.94
N GLN A 233 8.22 -13.84 -27.17
CA GLN A 233 9.17 -12.78 -27.54
C GLN A 233 8.57 -11.37 -27.58
N ASN A 234 7.26 -11.23 -27.74
CA ASN A 234 6.57 -9.94 -27.70
C ASN A 234 6.20 -9.50 -26.26
N MET A 235 6.41 -10.36 -25.26
CA MET A 235 6.16 -10.09 -23.85
C MET A 235 7.43 -9.75 -23.04
N LEU A 236 8.60 -9.94 -23.66
CA LEU A 236 9.93 -9.57 -23.12
C LEU A 236 10.41 -8.25 -23.74
#